data_00cf9c41f8592816130fc537a6e7c740
#
_entry.id   00cf9c41f8592816130fc537a6e7c740
#
_cell.length_a   1.000
_cell.length_b   1.000
_cell.length_c   1.000
_cell.angle_alpha   90.00
_cell.angle_beta   90.00
_cell.angle_gamma   90.00
#
_symmetry.space_group_name_H-M   'P 1'
#
loop_
_entity.id
_entity.type
_entity.pdbx_description
1 polymer ?
#
loop_
_entity_poly.entity_id
_entity_poly.type
_entity_poly.pdbx_seq_one_letter_code
_entity_poly.pdbx_strand_id
1 'polypeptide(L)'
;MLIIGEKLSIIAKRVREAMLKKDKGPIQEIAISQWKAGAGMIDANIGPAEDEGESLMEWMVTTIQEVVPLPVCMDTTNSKAIEAGLKVHNNEWGRPLINSTSNDPERFPILELAAKYKSQIIGLTVGKGGLPADAEERAAIAAEIMARAMEYGVPLEDLYLDPLVLQIATSQDHALKVIKAIKMFQELNDPPMKTVVGLSNVSNGCPKHIRPILNSYFLSLLMYEGLTAAIADPHEIAPTVKTINVILGKTLYAHSYLEM
;
A
#
# COMPACT_ATOMS: atom_id res chain seq x y z
N MET A 1 11.21 3.16 6.06
CA MET A 1 10.12 2.95 5.08
C MET A 1 9.26 1.79 5.55
N LEU A 2 7.92 1.91 5.48
CA LEU A 2 6.96 0.86 5.81
C LEU A 2 6.85 -0.14 4.65
N ILE A 3 6.94 -1.44 4.94
CA ILE A 3 6.64 -2.51 3.98
C ILE A 3 5.23 -3.03 4.30
N ILE A 4 4.33 -2.98 3.33
CA ILE A 4 2.97 -3.52 3.40
C ILE A 4 2.98 -4.82 2.59
N GLY A 5 2.80 -5.95 3.27
CA GLY A 5 2.93 -7.28 2.65
C GLY A 5 1.78 -7.62 1.72
N GLU A 6 2.05 -7.84 0.43
CA GLU A 6 1.06 -7.97 -0.66
C GLU A 6 0.56 -9.41 -0.93
N LYS A 7 1.08 -10.42 -0.22
CA LYS A 7 0.82 -11.83 -0.61
C LYS A 7 -0.58 -12.35 -0.31
N LEU A 8 -1.38 -11.63 0.49
CA LEU A 8 -2.77 -12.01 0.78
C LEU A 8 -3.74 -11.35 -0.21
N SER A 9 -3.55 -11.65 -1.50
CA SER A 9 -4.39 -11.18 -2.59
C SER A 9 -5.24 -12.30 -3.19
N ILE A 10 -6.54 -12.00 -3.43
CA ILE A 10 -7.51 -12.91 -4.08
C ILE A 10 -7.05 -13.38 -5.46
N ILE A 11 -6.14 -12.67 -6.10
CA ILE A 11 -5.56 -13.05 -7.40
C ILE A 11 -4.76 -14.36 -7.27
N ALA A 12 -4.09 -14.58 -6.12
CA ALA A 12 -3.35 -15.80 -5.87
C ALA A 12 -4.30 -16.97 -5.63
N LYS A 13 -4.18 -18.05 -6.43
CA LYS A 13 -5.07 -19.22 -6.39
C LYS A 13 -5.21 -19.77 -4.96
N ARG A 14 -4.08 -19.97 -4.25
CA ARG A 14 -4.08 -20.52 -2.88
C ARG A 14 -4.87 -19.64 -1.91
N VAL A 15 -4.71 -18.33 -2.01
CA VAL A 15 -5.41 -17.34 -1.16
C VAL A 15 -6.90 -17.33 -1.48
N ARG A 16 -7.26 -17.28 -2.77
CA ARG A 16 -8.66 -17.31 -3.22
C ARG A 16 -9.38 -18.57 -2.76
N GLU A 17 -8.77 -19.75 -2.87
CA GLU A 17 -9.36 -21.00 -2.40
C GLU A 17 -9.54 -21.02 -0.87
N ALA A 18 -8.58 -20.46 -0.11
CA ALA A 18 -8.69 -20.30 1.34
C ALA A 18 -9.82 -19.33 1.73
N MET A 19 -9.95 -18.20 1.04
CA MET A 19 -11.05 -17.25 1.25
C MET A 19 -12.42 -17.90 1.00
N LEU A 20 -12.59 -18.61 -0.12
CA LEU A 20 -13.86 -19.29 -0.47
C LEU A 20 -14.27 -20.35 0.56
N LYS A 21 -13.31 -21.06 1.14
CA LYS A 21 -13.56 -22.11 2.13
C LYS A 21 -13.52 -21.62 3.59
N LYS A 22 -13.21 -20.35 3.81
CA LYS A 22 -12.90 -19.79 5.13
C LYS A 22 -11.81 -20.60 5.88
N ASP A 23 -10.83 -21.12 5.12
CA ASP A 23 -9.68 -21.86 5.67
C ASP A 23 -8.61 -20.89 6.16
N LYS A 24 -8.48 -20.79 7.49
CA LYS A 24 -7.51 -19.88 8.13
C LYS A 24 -6.06 -20.29 7.90
N GLY A 25 -5.77 -21.58 7.77
CA GLY A 25 -4.40 -22.09 7.73
C GLY A 25 -3.51 -21.41 6.70
N PRO A 26 -3.85 -21.41 5.39
CA PRO A 26 -3.04 -20.75 4.37
C PRO A 26 -2.90 -19.24 4.57
N ILE A 27 -3.93 -18.57 5.08
CA ILE A 27 -3.90 -17.11 5.34
C ILE A 27 -2.92 -16.79 6.47
N GLN A 28 -3.00 -17.54 7.57
CA GLN A 28 -2.14 -17.36 8.74
C GLN A 28 -0.67 -17.67 8.43
N GLU A 29 -0.40 -18.75 7.70
CA GLU A 29 0.96 -19.09 7.25
C GLU A 29 1.58 -17.95 6.44
N ILE A 30 0.84 -17.39 5.47
CA ILE A 30 1.32 -16.28 4.64
C ILE A 30 1.51 -15.02 5.46
N ALA A 31 0.59 -14.68 6.39
CA ALA A 31 0.71 -13.53 7.26
C ALA A 31 1.97 -13.61 8.14
N ILE A 32 2.19 -14.77 8.81
CA ILE A 32 3.39 -15.02 9.63
C ILE A 32 4.67 -14.93 8.79
N SER A 33 4.65 -15.50 7.57
CA SER A 33 5.80 -15.46 6.68
C SER A 33 6.19 -14.03 6.32
N GLN A 34 5.21 -13.20 5.94
CA GLN A 34 5.45 -11.79 5.60
C GLN A 34 5.93 -10.97 6.81
N TRP A 35 5.32 -11.19 8.00
CA TRP A 35 5.77 -10.54 9.24
C TRP A 35 7.24 -10.86 9.55
N LYS A 36 7.61 -12.14 9.52
CA LYS A 36 9.00 -12.58 9.75
C LYS A 36 9.98 -12.01 8.72
N ALA A 37 9.51 -11.75 7.50
CA ALA A 37 10.31 -11.13 6.45
C ALA A 37 10.42 -9.60 6.58
N GLY A 38 9.78 -8.99 7.59
CA GLY A 38 9.89 -7.56 7.89
C GLY A 38 8.74 -6.70 7.40
N ALA A 39 7.58 -7.28 7.08
CA ALA A 39 6.36 -6.49 6.88
C ALA A 39 5.98 -5.77 8.19
N GLY A 40 5.64 -4.49 8.10
CA GLY A 40 5.10 -3.69 9.20
C GLY A 40 3.57 -3.55 9.14
N MET A 41 2.94 -4.04 8.08
CA MET A 41 1.50 -4.09 7.85
C MET A 41 1.20 -5.22 6.85
N ILE A 42 0.00 -5.80 6.90
CA ILE A 42 -0.44 -6.82 5.95
C ILE A 42 -1.56 -6.27 5.09
N ASP A 43 -1.42 -6.36 3.77
CA ASP A 43 -2.48 -6.02 2.81
C ASP A 43 -3.45 -7.19 2.67
N ALA A 44 -4.73 -6.95 2.95
CA ALA A 44 -5.82 -7.89 2.83
C ALA A 44 -6.66 -7.55 1.58
N ASN A 45 -6.24 -8.07 0.43
CA ASN A 45 -6.88 -7.79 -0.85
C ASN A 45 -7.93 -8.87 -1.16
N ILE A 46 -9.20 -8.49 -1.02
CA ILE A 46 -10.36 -9.35 -1.31
C ILE A 46 -10.99 -9.08 -2.68
N GLY A 47 -10.41 -8.17 -3.47
CA GLY A 47 -10.97 -7.71 -4.74
C GLY A 47 -12.26 -6.89 -4.55
N PRO A 48 -13.11 -6.77 -5.60
CA PRO A 48 -14.35 -5.99 -5.53
C PRO A 48 -15.36 -6.52 -4.50
N ALA A 49 -15.42 -7.84 -4.32
CA ALA A 49 -16.23 -8.55 -3.31
C ALA A 49 -17.64 -7.96 -3.17
N GLU A 50 -18.40 -7.93 -4.28
CA GLU A 50 -19.77 -7.37 -4.32
C GLU A 50 -20.72 -8.15 -3.42
N ASP A 51 -20.62 -9.50 -3.48
CA ASP A 51 -21.33 -10.41 -2.60
C ASP A 51 -20.45 -10.84 -1.43
N GLU A 52 -20.99 -10.95 -0.21
CA GLU A 52 -20.31 -11.42 1.00
C GLU A 52 -19.03 -10.61 1.41
N GLY A 53 -18.74 -9.48 0.78
CA GLY A 53 -17.53 -8.68 1.03
C GLY A 53 -17.35 -8.29 2.50
N GLU A 54 -18.45 -7.94 3.19
CA GLU A 54 -18.43 -7.58 4.60
C GLU A 54 -17.92 -8.75 5.46
N SER A 55 -18.57 -9.92 5.35
CA SER A 55 -18.18 -11.12 6.12
C SER A 55 -16.79 -11.64 5.74
N LEU A 56 -16.35 -11.42 4.49
CA LEU A 56 -15.04 -11.83 4.04
C LEU A 56 -13.94 -10.93 4.61
N MET A 57 -14.13 -9.60 4.62
CA MET A 57 -13.14 -8.68 5.19
C MET A 57 -13.04 -8.82 6.70
N GLU A 58 -14.16 -8.96 7.43
CA GLU A 58 -14.16 -9.28 8.86
C GLU A 58 -13.33 -10.54 9.15
N TRP A 59 -13.58 -11.61 8.38
CA TRP A 59 -12.88 -12.87 8.54
C TRP A 59 -11.38 -12.72 8.22
N MET A 60 -11.01 -12.00 7.15
CA MET A 60 -9.62 -11.76 6.78
C MET A 60 -8.86 -11.01 7.88
N VAL A 61 -9.40 -9.88 8.34
CA VAL A 61 -8.76 -9.04 9.37
C VAL A 61 -8.58 -9.85 10.66
N THR A 62 -9.64 -10.52 11.12
CA THR A 62 -9.58 -11.35 12.34
C THR A 62 -8.55 -12.47 12.19
N THR A 63 -8.57 -13.20 11.07
CA THR A 63 -7.66 -14.32 10.80
C THR A 63 -6.19 -13.90 10.79
N ILE A 64 -5.89 -12.73 10.21
CA ILE A 64 -4.53 -12.17 10.18
C ILE A 64 -4.10 -11.79 11.60
N GLN A 65 -4.92 -11.02 12.32
CA GLN A 65 -4.55 -10.48 13.65
C GLN A 65 -4.58 -11.50 14.78
N GLU A 66 -5.13 -12.70 14.57
CA GLU A 66 -4.98 -13.83 15.49
C GLU A 66 -3.52 -14.30 15.61
N VAL A 67 -2.67 -14.10 14.59
CA VAL A 67 -1.33 -14.71 14.53
C VAL A 67 -0.18 -13.71 14.35
N VAL A 68 -0.47 -12.47 13.97
CA VAL A 68 0.55 -11.42 13.80
C VAL A 68 0.12 -10.12 14.49
N PRO A 69 1.01 -9.46 15.27
CA PRO A 69 0.73 -8.20 15.94
C PRO A 69 0.95 -7.01 15.00
N LEU A 70 0.22 -6.99 13.87
CA LEU A 70 0.36 -5.96 12.83
C LEU A 70 -0.98 -5.33 12.47
N PRO A 71 -1.00 -4.06 12.08
CA PRO A 71 -2.17 -3.46 11.44
C PRO A 71 -2.43 -4.09 10.07
N VAL A 72 -3.68 -3.96 9.61
CA VAL A 72 -4.13 -4.48 8.32
C VAL A 72 -4.47 -3.32 7.37
N CYS A 73 -4.01 -3.42 6.14
CA CYS A 73 -4.44 -2.62 5.01
C CYS A 73 -5.63 -3.32 4.35
N MET A 74 -6.76 -2.64 4.23
CA MET A 74 -7.98 -3.19 3.66
C MET A 74 -8.09 -2.78 2.20
N ASP A 75 -7.82 -3.72 1.29
CA ASP A 75 -7.80 -3.48 -0.16
C ASP A 75 -9.04 -4.06 -0.84
N THR A 76 -9.99 -3.16 -1.07
CA THR A 76 -11.21 -3.44 -1.83
C THR A 76 -11.89 -2.13 -2.27
N THR A 77 -12.67 -2.20 -3.34
CA THR A 77 -13.55 -1.09 -3.76
C THR A 77 -14.87 -1.04 -2.98
N ASN A 78 -15.23 -2.09 -2.25
CA ASN A 78 -16.47 -2.21 -1.49
C ASN A 78 -16.38 -1.47 -0.15
N SER A 79 -17.02 -0.31 -0.03
CA SER A 79 -17.00 0.52 1.19
C SER A 79 -17.61 -0.18 2.41
N LYS A 80 -18.62 -1.04 2.22
CA LYS A 80 -19.23 -1.81 3.32
C LYS A 80 -18.26 -2.85 3.87
N ALA A 81 -17.50 -3.50 2.97
CA ALA A 81 -16.46 -4.43 3.38
C ALA A 81 -15.31 -3.74 4.13
N ILE A 82 -14.91 -2.53 3.68
CA ILE A 82 -13.94 -1.71 4.42
C ILE A 82 -14.47 -1.42 5.82
N GLU A 83 -15.71 -0.92 5.95
CA GLU A 83 -16.29 -0.61 7.26
C GLU A 83 -16.38 -1.84 8.16
N ALA A 84 -16.75 -2.99 7.63
CA ALA A 84 -16.80 -4.25 8.35
C ALA A 84 -15.42 -4.64 8.92
N GLY A 85 -14.37 -4.56 8.11
CA GLY A 85 -13.00 -4.79 8.56
C GLY A 85 -12.54 -3.80 9.62
N LEU A 86 -12.87 -2.50 9.48
CA LEU A 86 -12.54 -1.46 10.46
C LEU A 86 -13.18 -1.71 11.83
N LYS A 87 -14.40 -2.28 11.87
CA LYS A 87 -15.11 -2.61 13.13
C LYS A 87 -14.41 -3.69 13.95
N VAL A 88 -13.78 -4.65 13.30
CA VAL A 88 -13.15 -5.80 13.97
C VAL A 88 -11.63 -5.65 14.13
N HIS A 89 -11.03 -4.62 13.53
CA HIS A 89 -9.60 -4.39 13.57
C HIS A 89 -9.13 -4.08 15.00
N ASN A 90 -8.11 -4.80 15.48
CA ASN A 90 -7.47 -4.52 16.76
C ASN A 90 -6.43 -3.39 16.61
N ASN A 91 -6.78 -2.22 17.09
CA ASN A 91 -5.94 -1.02 17.03
C ASN A 91 -4.73 -1.03 17.99
N GLU A 92 -4.64 -2.00 18.91
CA GLU A 92 -3.43 -2.18 19.76
C GLU A 92 -2.20 -2.52 18.91
N TRP A 93 -2.40 -3.17 17.75
CA TRP A 93 -1.33 -3.50 16.80
C TRP A 93 -0.94 -2.36 15.86
N GLY A 94 -1.57 -1.20 16.00
CA GLY A 94 -1.41 -0.04 15.13
C GLY A 94 -2.70 0.33 14.41
N ARG A 95 -2.70 1.46 13.71
CA ARG A 95 -3.89 1.94 13.00
C ARG A 95 -4.08 1.25 11.65
N PRO A 96 -5.32 0.87 11.28
CA PRO A 96 -5.62 0.28 9.98
C PRO A 96 -5.35 1.27 8.85
N LEU A 97 -5.15 0.75 7.64
CA LEU A 97 -5.02 1.52 6.41
C LEU A 97 -6.13 1.14 5.44
N ILE A 98 -6.76 2.12 4.82
CA ILE A 98 -7.75 1.91 3.75
C ILE A 98 -7.07 2.05 2.39
N ASN A 99 -7.20 1.05 1.53
CA ASN A 99 -6.74 1.06 0.15
C ASN A 99 -7.96 0.91 -0.80
N SER A 100 -8.46 1.98 -1.41
CA SER A 100 -8.05 3.38 -1.42
C SER A 100 -9.23 4.30 -1.71
N THR A 101 -9.05 5.60 -1.56
CA THR A 101 -9.84 6.64 -2.23
C THR A 101 -9.12 7.14 -3.49
N SER A 102 -9.77 7.97 -4.28
CA SER A 102 -9.19 8.66 -5.44
C SER A 102 -9.86 10.04 -5.60
N ASN A 103 -9.45 10.80 -6.63
CA ASN A 103 -10.10 12.07 -6.95
C ASN A 103 -11.40 11.87 -7.78
N ASP A 104 -12.10 10.77 -7.56
CA ASP A 104 -13.44 10.53 -8.08
C ASP A 104 -14.46 10.79 -6.97
N PRO A 105 -15.49 11.66 -7.19
CA PRO A 105 -16.54 11.92 -6.20
C PRO A 105 -17.25 10.66 -5.66
N GLU A 106 -17.34 9.60 -6.46
CA GLU A 106 -17.92 8.33 -6.01
C GLU A 106 -17.07 7.64 -4.92
N ARG A 107 -15.79 8.01 -4.79
CA ARG A 107 -14.87 7.49 -3.79
C ARG A 107 -14.74 8.35 -2.52
N PHE A 108 -15.29 9.57 -2.52
CA PHE A 108 -15.20 10.45 -1.36
C PHE A 108 -15.89 9.93 -0.09
N PRO A 109 -17.00 9.16 -0.15
CA PRO A 109 -17.58 8.57 1.07
C PRO A 109 -16.64 7.67 1.87
N ILE A 110 -15.55 7.18 1.26
CA ILE A 110 -14.52 6.41 1.96
C ILE A 110 -13.70 7.29 2.93
N LEU A 111 -13.57 8.59 2.64
CA LEU A 111 -12.94 9.56 3.55
C LEU A 111 -13.74 9.70 4.85
N GLU A 112 -15.06 9.60 4.80
CA GLU A 112 -15.92 9.60 6.00
C GLU A 112 -15.60 8.40 6.90
N LEU A 113 -15.36 7.22 6.31
CA LEU A 113 -14.96 6.04 7.07
C LEU A 113 -13.58 6.24 7.69
N ALA A 114 -12.63 6.81 6.94
CA ALA A 114 -11.30 7.10 7.45
C ALA A 114 -11.36 8.03 8.67
N ALA A 115 -12.12 9.12 8.60
CA ALA A 115 -12.32 10.05 9.71
C ALA A 115 -13.03 9.39 10.90
N LYS A 116 -14.14 8.67 10.65
CA LYS A 116 -14.96 8.00 11.67
C LYS A 116 -14.15 6.99 12.49
N TYR A 117 -13.33 6.18 11.83
CA TYR A 117 -12.55 5.11 12.47
C TYR A 117 -11.12 5.53 12.80
N LYS A 118 -10.74 6.79 12.53
CA LYS A 118 -9.36 7.30 12.71
C LYS A 118 -8.33 6.41 12.05
N SER A 119 -8.68 5.88 10.88
CA SER A 119 -7.78 5.04 10.07
C SER A 119 -6.88 5.90 9.19
N GLN A 120 -5.78 5.31 8.74
CA GLN A 120 -4.99 5.85 7.65
C GLN A 120 -5.68 5.55 6.31
N ILE A 121 -5.37 6.31 5.26
CA ILE A 121 -5.97 6.11 3.94
C ILE A 121 -4.98 6.39 2.81
N ILE A 122 -5.06 5.62 1.73
CA ILE A 122 -4.34 5.85 0.48
C ILE A 122 -5.22 6.71 -0.43
N GLY A 123 -4.66 7.81 -0.92
CA GLY A 123 -5.23 8.64 -1.98
C GLY A 123 -4.52 8.34 -3.30
N LEU A 124 -5.20 7.61 -4.18
CA LEU A 124 -4.70 7.26 -5.50
C LEU A 124 -4.83 8.47 -6.42
N THR A 125 -3.73 8.97 -7.00
CA THR A 125 -3.73 10.18 -7.84
C THR A 125 -4.26 9.91 -9.25
N VAL A 126 -5.53 9.53 -9.29
CA VAL A 126 -6.34 9.31 -10.49
C VAL A 126 -7.72 9.91 -10.26
N GLY A 127 -8.35 10.41 -11.30
CA GLY A 127 -9.70 10.99 -11.25
C GLY A 127 -10.54 10.62 -12.46
N LYS A 128 -11.67 11.30 -12.65
CA LYS A 128 -12.58 11.08 -13.79
C LYS A 128 -11.90 11.21 -15.15
N GLY A 129 -10.82 11.99 -15.26
CA GLY A 129 -10.01 12.14 -16.48
C GLY A 129 -9.19 10.89 -16.83
N GLY A 130 -9.15 9.88 -15.97
CA GLY A 130 -8.34 8.68 -16.13
C GLY A 130 -6.92 8.86 -15.60
N LEU A 131 -5.96 8.19 -16.24
CA LEU A 131 -4.55 8.22 -15.85
C LEU A 131 -3.92 9.60 -16.13
N PRO A 132 -3.23 10.21 -15.14
CA PRO A 132 -2.55 11.49 -15.34
C PRO A 132 -1.39 11.35 -16.35
N ALA A 133 -1.21 12.37 -17.18
CA ALA A 133 -0.23 12.37 -18.27
C ALA A 133 1.21 12.43 -17.77
N ASP A 134 1.45 13.19 -16.69
CA ASP A 134 2.79 13.49 -16.15
C ASP A 134 2.82 13.58 -14.63
N ALA A 135 3.92 14.05 -14.06
CA ALA A 135 4.10 14.20 -12.62
C ALA A 135 3.37 15.44 -12.08
N GLU A 136 3.28 16.48 -12.88
CA GLU A 136 2.63 17.75 -12.57
C GLU A 136 1.11 17.55 -12.40
N GLU A 137 0.49 16.79 -13.31
CA GLU A 137 -0.93 16.44 -13.20
C GLU A 137 -1.19 15.55 -11.97
N ARG A 138 -0.28 14.60 -11.65
CA ARG A 138 -0.37 13.81 -10.41
C ARG A 138 -0.31 14.71 -9.18
N ALA A 139 0.59 15.70 -9.17
CA ALA A 139 0.70 16.62 -8.05
C ALA A 139 -0.54 17.50 -7.90
N ALA A 140 -1.15 17.95 -9.00
CA ALA A 140 -2.40 18.68 -8.98
C ALA A 140 -3.55 17.83 -8.39
N ILE A 141 -3.70 16.59 -8.85
CA ILE A 141 -4.69 15.65 -8.31
C ILE A 141 -4.41 15.35 -6.82
N ALA A 142 -3.15 15.19 -6.44
CA ALA A 142 -2.77 14.98 -5.06
C ALA A 142 -3.22 16.16 -4.16
N ALA A 143 -3.02 17.39 -4.59
CA ALA A 143 -3.47 18.57 -3.87
C ALA A 143 -5.00 18.61 -3.72
N GLU A 144 -5.76 18.20 -4.74
CA GLU A 144 -7.22 18.08 -4.64
C GLU A 144 -7.64 17.01 -3.64
N ILE A 145 -6.98 15.83 -3.64
CA ILE A 145 -7.23 14.76 -2.67
C ILE A 145 -6.93 15.24 -1.24
N MET A 146 -5.83 15.97 -1.04
CA MET A 146 -5.48 16.56 0.25
C MET A 146 -6.56 17.52 0.75
N ALA A 147 -7.06 18.40 -0.12
CA ALA A 147 -8.14 19.33 0.22
C ALA A 147 -9.42 18.57 0.62
N ARG A 148 -9.79 17.53 -0.12
CA ARG A 148 -10.94 16.67 0.21
C ARG A 148 -10.74 15.92 1.53
N ALA A 149 -9.56 15.35 1.76
CA ALA A 149 -9.26 14.68 3.03
C ALA A 149 -9.50 15.62 4.22
N MET A 150 -9.01 16.86 4.15
CA MET A 150 -9.23 17.88 5.18
C MET A 150 -10.72 18.25 5.34
N GLU A 151 -11.48 18.41 4.25
CA GLU A 151 -12.91 18.67 4.30
C GLU A 151 -13.69 17.58 5.03
N TYR A 152 -13.28 16.32 4.86
CA TYR A 152 -13.89 15.17 5.53
C TYR A 152 -13.31 14.90 6.93
N GLY A 153 -12.38 15.74 7.41
CA GLY A 153 -11.81 15.62 8.74
C GLY A 153 -10.71 14.55 8.86
N VAL A 154 -10.11 14.13 7.74
CA VAL A 154 -8.93 13.24 7.74
C VAL A 154 -7.67 14.08 7.85
N PRO A 155 -6.85 13.90 8.90
CA PRO A 155 -5.57 14.60 9.03
C PRO A 155 -4.62 14.24 7.88
N LEU A 156 -3.86 15.20 7.36
CA LEU A 156 -2.90 14.94 6.28
C LEU A 156 -1.80 13.94 6.67
N GLU A 157 -1.49 13.85 7.95
CA GLU A 157 -0.57 12.84 8.49
C GLU A 157 -1.11 11.39 8.38
N ASP A 158 -2.39 11.22 8.11
CA ASP A 158 -3.05 9.94 7.92
C ASP A 158 -3.29 9.60 6.44
N LEU A 159 -2.96 10.53 5.54
CA LEU A 159 -3.08 10.36 4.10
C LEU A 159 -1.76 9.93 3.48
N TYR A 160 -1.77 8.82 2.73
CA TYR A 160 -0.69 8.40 1.85
C TYR A 160 -1.05 8.73 0.41
N LEU A 161 -0.19 9.41 -0.31
CA LEU A 161 -0.40 9.69 -1.74
C LEU A 161 0.24 8.59 -2.59
N ASP A 162 -0.54 8.00 -3.50
CA ASP A 162 -0.08 6.98 -4.44
C ASP A 162 -0.07 7.57 -5.87
N PRO A 163 1.11 7.69 -6.52
CA PRO A 163 1.23 8.19 -7.88
C PRO A 163 0.77 7.21 -8.96
N LEU A 164 0.34 6.02 -8.59
CA LEU A 164 -0.06 4.91 -9.47
C LEU A 164 1.10 4.38 -10.34
N VAL A 165 1.65 3.25 -9.96
CA VAL A 165 2.70 2.56 -10.71
C VAL A 165 2.08 1.69 -11.80
N LEU A 166 2.53 1.88 -13.03
CA LEU A 166 2.20 1.02 -14.18
C LEU A 166 3.36 0.11 -14.55
N GLN A 167 3.03 -0.94 -15.29
CA GLN A 167 4.00 -1.92 -15.76
C GLN A 167 4.95 -1.35 -16.82
N ILE A 168 6.25 -1.52 -16.60
CA ILE A 168 7.30 -1.03 -17.50
C ILE A 168 7.22 -1.70 -18.90
N ALA A 169 6.70 -2.93 -18.93
CA ALA A 169 6.57 -3.69 -20.19
C ALA A 169 5.66 -3.01 -21.23
N THR A 170 4.71 -2.21 -20.80
CA THR A 170 3.74 -1.51 -21.68
C THR A 170 3.79 0.01 -21.57
N SER A 171 4.43 0.54 -20.53
CA SER A 171 4.40 1.98 -20.20
C SER A 171 5.72 2.41 -19.58
N GLN A 172 6.83 2.22 -20.31
CA GLN A 172 8.19 2.44 -19.80
C GLN A 172 8.43 3.88 -19.34
N ASP A 173 7.89 4.87 -20.02
CA ASP A 173 8.00 6.29 -19.66
C ASP A 173 7.31 6.65 -18.33
N HIS A 174 6.36 5.83 -17.90
CA HIS A 174 5.62 6.02 -16.65
C HIS A 174 6.51 5.91 -15.41
N ALA A 175 7.51 5.05 -15.41
CA ALA A 175 8.39 4.86 -14.24
C ALA A 175 9.09 6.17 -13.83
N LEU A 176 9.60 6.93 -14.80
CA LEU A 176 10.23 8.22 -14.54
C LEU A 176 9.22 9.28 -14.05
N LYS A 177 7.99 9.25 -14.57
CA LYS A 177 6.90 10.15 -14.12
C LYS A 177 6.53 9.88 -12.67
N VAL A 178 6.49 8.60 -12.25
CA VAL A 178 6.24 8.21 -10.86
C VAL A 178 7.36 8.69 -9.93
N ILE A 179 8.63 8.51 -10.31
CA ILE A 179 9.78 8.99 -9.52
C ILE A 179 9.68 10.51 -9.29
N LYS A 180 9.40 11.27 -10.35
CA LYS A 180 9.22 12.73 -10.26
C LYS A 180 8.02 13.11 -9.38
N ALA A 181 6.90 12.39 -9.49
CA ALA A 181 5.71 12.63 -8.69
C ALA A 181 5.98 12.44 -7.19
N ILE A 182 6.71 11.38 -6.79
CA ILE A 182 7.11 11.18 -5.38
C ILE A 182 7.85 12.40 -4.86
N LYS A 183 8.82 12.92 -5.62
CA LYS A 183 9.54 14.14 -5.24
C LYS A 183 8.59 15.33 -5.05
N MET A 184 7.71 15.57 -6.02
CA MET A 184 6.75 16.69 -5.96
C MET A 184 5.80 16.56 -4.77
N PHE A 185 5.37 15.34 -4.42
CA PHE A 185 4.50 15.11 -3.26
C PHE A 185 5.16 15.51 -1.93
N GLN A 186 6.50 15.40 -1.83
CA GLN A 186 7.24 15.86 -0.66
C GLN A 186 7.17 17.40 -0.48
N GLU A 187 6.95 18.13 -1.58
CA GLU A 187 6.92 19.59 -1.59
C GLU A 187 5.50 20.16 -1.37
N LEU A 188 4.46 19.31 -1.35
CA LEU A 188 3.06 19.74 -1.21
C LEU A 188 2.70 20.18 0.23
N ASN A 189 3.46 19.78 1.24
CA ASN A 189 3.17 20.07 2.64
C ASN A 189 4.45 20.10 3.49
N ASP A 190 4.36 20.74 4.66
CA ASP A 190 5.39 20.70 5.71
C ASP A 190 4.72 20.29 7.05
N PRO A 191 5.02 19.12 7.63
CA PRO A 191 6.00 18.11 7.16
C PRO A 191 5.60 17.45 5.84
N PRO A 192 6.58 16.86 5.09
CA PRO A 192 6.32 16.21 3.81
C PRO A 192 5.23 15.16 3.85
N MET A 193 4.46 15.03 2.76
CA MET A 193 3.40 14.05 2.65
C MET A 193 3.92 12.62 2.73
N LYS A 194 3.16 11.73 3.36
CA LYS A 194 3.39 10.30 3.24
C LYS A 194 3.05 9.82 1.83
N THR A 195 3.86 8.89 1.31
CA THR A 195 3.70 8.35 -0.03
C THR A 195 3.72 6.84 0.00
N VAL A 196 2.99 6.21 -0.92
CA VAL A 196 2.93 4.76 -1.07
C VAL A 196 2.89 4.38 -2.54
N VAL A 197 3.37 3.19 -2.88
CA VAL A 197 3.23 2.60 -4.21
C VAL A 197 2.92 1.11 -4.13
N GLY A 198 2.11 0.60 -5.06
CA GLY A 198 2.04 -0.82 -5.40
C GLY A 198 3.27 -1.21 -6.22
N LEU A 199 4.38 -1.52 -5.55
CA LEU A 199 5.70 -1.65 -6.18
C LEU A 199 5.74 -2.72 -7.27
N SER A 200 5.17 -3.89 -7.00
CA SER A 200 5.21 -5.05 -7.91
C SER A 200 4.56 -4.78 -9.27
N ASN A 201 3.74 -3.74 -9.37
CA ASN A 201 3.13 -3.34 -10.64
C ASN A 201 4.17 -2.98 -11.69
N VAL A 202 5.31 -2.38 -11.32
CA VAL A 202 6.35 -1.99 -12.28
C VAL A 202 6.87 -3.18 -13.09
N SER A 203 6.95 -4.36 -12.48
CA SER A 203 7.50 -5.57 -13.09
C SER A 203 6.45 -6.54 -13.64
N ASN A 204 5.15 -6.21 -13.54
CA ASN A 204 4.09 -7.01 -14.12
C ASN A 204 4.31 -7.19 -15.64
N GLY A 205 4.10 -8.43 -16.13
CA GLY A 205 4.36 -8.78 -17.53
C GLY A 205 5.83 -9.10 -17.85
N CYS A 206 6.80 -8.77 -16.97
CA CYS A 206 8.20 -9.09 -17.16
C CYS A 206 8.52 -10.56 -16.82
N PRO A 207 9.61 -11.14 -17.37
CA PRO A 207 10.08 -12.46 -16.99
C PRO A 207 10.35 -12.57 -15.48
N LYS A 208 10.00 -13.69 -14.87
CA LYS A 208 10.06 -13.86 -13.39
C LYS A 208 11.43 -13.55 -12.78
N HIS A 209 12.52 -13.93 -13.47
CA HIS A 209 13.90 -13.72 -12.97
C HIS A 209 14.34 -12.25 -13.01
N ILE A 210 13.67 -11.38 -13.79
CA ILE A 210 13.96 -9.96 -13.88
C ILE A 210 13.17 -9.13 -12.85
N ARG A 211 12.01 -9.63 -12.39
CA ARG A 211 11.12 -8.87 -11.50
C ARG A 211 11.81 -8.37 -10.22
N PRO A 212 12.54 -9.21 -9.46
CA PRO A 212 13.22 -8.76 -8.24
C PRO A 212 14.23 -7.64 -8.52
N ILE A 213 14.91 -7.71 -9.65
CA ILE A 213 15.89 -6.70 -10.06
C ILE A 213 15.19 -5.37 -10.33
N LEU A 214 14.12 -5.38 -11.17
CA LEU A 214 13.35 -4.18 -11.47
C LEU A 214 12.75 -3.56 -10.20
N ASN A 215 12.11 -4.38 -9.35
CA ASN A 215 11.49 -3.94 -8.12
C ASN A 215 12.52 -3.28 -7.19
N SER A 216 13.69 -3.90 -6.98
CA SER A 216 14.72 -3.39 -6.09
C SER A 216 15.35 -2.07 -6.58
N TYR A 217 15.68 -1.96 -7.86
CA TYR A 217 16.24 -0.71 -8.40
C TYR A 217 15.19 0.41 -8.44
N PHE A 218 13.98 0.11 -8.86
CA PHE A 218 12.90 1.11 -8.87
C PHE A 218 12.59 1.61 -7.46
N LEU A 219 12.49 0.70 -6.49
CA LEU A 219 12.33 1.03 -5.08
C LEU A 219 13.44 1.95 -4.57
N SER A 220 14.69 1.68 -4.94
CA SER A 220 15.84 2.48 -4.52
C SER A 220 15.72 3.93 -4.98
N LEU A 221 15.31 4.15 -6.24
CA LEU A 221 15.06 5.47 -6.79
C LEU A 221 13.91 6.18 -6.09
N LEU A 222 12.81 5.48 -5.84
CA LEU A 222 11.65 6.02 -5.13
C LEU A 222 11.99 6.40 -3.68
N MET A 223 12.76 5.56 -2.97
CA MET A 223 13.20 5.85 -1.60
C MET A 223 14.14 7.05 -1.54
N TYR A 224 14.98 7.26 -2.55
CA TYR A 224 15.81 8.44 -2.65
C TYR A 224 14.96 9.73 -2.77
N GLU A 225 13.89 9.69 -3.54
CA GLU A 225 12.96 10.83 -3.72
C GLU A 225 11.94 10.97 -2.57
N GLY A 226 11.98 10.12 -1.54
CA GLY A 226 11.17 10.29 -0.33
C GLY A 226 10.01 9.31 -0.15
N LEU A 227 9.96 8.18 -0.88
CA LEU A 227 8.94 7.15 -0.66
C LEU A 227 8.94 6.67 0.80
N THR A 228 7.75 6.64 1.41
CA THR A 228 7.57 6.28 2.83
C THR A 228 7.00 4.88 3.04
N ALA A 229 6.24 4.34 2.08
CA ALA A 229 5.65 3.00 2.15
C ALA A 229 5.63 2.30 0.78
N ALA A 230 5.65 0.97 0.76
CA ALA A 230 5.46 0.17 -0.45
C ALA A 230 4.62 -1.08 -0.15
N ILE A 231 3.60 -1.33 -0.98
CA ILE A 231 2.88 -2.59 -1.05
C ILE A 231 3.70 -3.51 -1.95
N ALA A 232 4.29 -4.56 -1.37
CA ALA A 232 5.25 -5.42 -2.06
C ALA A 232 5.48 -6.73 -1.31
N ASP A 233 6.24 -7.65 -1.92
CA ASP A 233 6.74 -8.85 -1.25
C ASP A 233 7.88 -8.52 -0.28
N PRO A 234 7.69 -8.62 1.04
CA PRO A 234 8.73 -8.32 2.01
C PRO A 234 9.96 -9.23 1.88
N HIS A 235 9.80 -10.49 1.43
CA HIS A 235 10.93 -11.39 1.18
C HIS A 235 11.85 -10.87 0.08
N GLU A 236 11.29 -10.16 -0.91
CA GLU A 236 12.05 -9.62 -2.03
C GLU A 236 12.71 -8.29 -1.68
N ILE A 237 11.98 -7.37 -1.02
CA ILE A 237 12.43 -5.98 -0.91
C ILE A 237 13.07 -5.61 0.43
N ALA A 238 12.91 -6.38 1.50
CA ALA A 238 13.47 -6.02 2.80
C ALA A 238 14.99 -5.79 2.79
N PRO A 239 15.81 -6.59 2.08
CA PRO A 239 17.24 -6.31 1.95
C PRO A 239 17.52 -4.96 1.27
N THR A 240 16.77 -4.63 0.21
CA THR A 240 16.89 -3.34 -0.49
C THR A 240 16.56 -2.18 0.43
N VAL A 241 15.46 -2.28 1.20
CA VAL A 241 15.07 -1.24 2.17
C VAL A 241 16.15 -1.00 3.22
N LYS A 242 16.69 -2.08 3.80
CA LYS A 242 17.79 -1.99 4.78
C LYS A 242 19.01 -1.33 4.18
N THR A 243 19.42 -1.76 2.98
CA THR A 243 20.59 -1.24 2.25
C THR A 243 20.45 0.26 1.98
N ILE A 244 19.32 0.69 1.43
CA ILE A 244 19.08 2.10 1.10
C ILE A 244 19.01 2.96 2.36
N ASN A 245 18.43 2.48 3.46
CA ASN A 245 18.43 3.21 4.73
C ASN A 245 19.84 3.48 5.25
N VAL A 246 20.80 2.54 5.07
CA VAL A 246 22.21 2.75 5.41
C VAL A 246 22.83 3.77 4.46
N ILE A 247 22.63 3.63 3.15
CA ILE A 247 23.18 4.56 2.14
C ILE A 247 22.68 6.00 2.37
N LEU A 248 21.42 6.17 2.75
CA LEU A 248 20.80 7.47 3.03
C LEU A 248 21.09 8.00 4.46
N GLY A 249 21.90 7.29 5.26
CA GLY A 249 22.22 7.68 6.63
C GLY A 249 21.05 7.60 7.62
N LYS A 250 19.96 6.95 7.25
CA LYS A 250 18.77 6.74 8.12
C LYS A 250 18.99 5.66 9.16
N THR A 251 19.96 4.78 8.93
CA THR A 251 20.42 3.73 9.84
C THR A 251 21.93 3.75 9.87
N LEU A 252 22.54 3.67 11.06
CA LEU A 252 23.99 3.57 11.18
C LEU A 252 24.48 2.21 10.64
N TYR A 253 25.57 2.26 9.90
CA TYR A 253 26.23 1.03 9.45
C TYR A 253 26.77 0.25 10.65
N ALA A 254 26.53 -1.06 10.67
CA ALA A 254 27.08 -2.00 11.63
C ALA A 254 27.43 -3.30 10.91
N HIS A 255 28.37 -4.10 11.48
CA HIS A 255 28.77 -5.37 10.87
C HIS A 255 27.60 -6.35 10.72
N SER A 256 26.61 -6.32 11.64
CA SER A 256 25.37 -7.09 11.54
C SER A 256 24.53 -6.80 10.28
N TYR A 257 24.82 -5.70 9.58
CA TYR A 257 24.22 -5.44 8.27
C TYR A 257 24.64 -6.49 7.22
N LEU A 258 25.86 -7.02 7.32
CA LEU A 258 26.39 -8.03 6.40
C LEU A 258 25.87 -9.44 6.67
N GLU A 259 25.20 -9.66 7.79
CA GLU A 259 24.62 -10.95 8.23
C GLU A 259 23.14 -11.11 7.82
N MET A 260 22.69 -10.30 6.86
CA MET A 260 21.29 -10.29 6.40
C MET A 260 20.99 -11.45 5.44
#